data_605248ef05c666ab013aabe4ae24b02c
#
_entry.id   605248ef05c666ab013aabe4ae24b02c
#
_cell.length_a   1.000
_cell.length_b   1.000
_cell.length_c   1.000
_cell.angle_alpha   90.00
_cell.angle_beta   90.00
_cell.angle_gamma   90.00
#
_symmetry.space_group_name_H-M   'P 1'
#
loop_
_entity.id
_entity.type
_entity.pdbx_description
1 polymer ?
#
loop_
_entity_poly.entity_id
_entity_poly.type
_entity_poly.pdbx_seq_one_letter_code
_entity_poly.pdbx_strand_id
1 'polypeptide(L)'
;SLFRGIAKTEIAAVLQNLDAQLRVYPRNSFIWQLGEQVTTAGFVVAVSVHILREDYWGRQNILAQLGCGHLFGEVYACLRQVPLTVSVAAPNGATVIFLDIKRLLAGSARSEAENRLLHNLLLLMAERNLFLTQKMEYLTKRTTREKLLAYLSEQARLQQSNKLTIPFNRQQLADFLAVDRSAMSGELSKMQADGLIRYRKNNFELL
;
A
#
# COMPACT_ATOMS: atom_id res chain seq x y z
N SER A 1 6.98 -1.47 -9.58
CA SER A 1 6.06 -1.07 -10.67
C SER A 1 5.60 -2.29 -11.46
N LEU A 2 4.32 -2.35 -11.80
CA LEU A 2 3.70 -3.47 -12.53
C LEU A 2 4.35 -3.73 -13.90
N PHE A 3 4.73 -2.70 -14.63
CA PHE A 3 5.33 -2.78 -15.97
C PHE A 3 6.88 -2.77 -15.96
N ARG A 4 7.50 -3.07 -14.85
CA ARG A 4 8.97 -3.10 -14.74
C ARG A 4 9.56 -4.16 -15.67
N GLY A 5 10.55 -3.75 -16.50
CA GLY A 5 11.26 -4.66 -17.41
C GLY A 5 10.48 -5.11 -18.66
N ILE A 6 9.33 -4.48 -18.94
CA ILE A 6 8.59 -4.67 -20.19
C ILE A 6 8.96 -3.54 -21.14
N ALA A 7 9.32 -3.84 -22.37
CA ALA A 7 9.66 -2.84 -23.37
C ALA A 7 8.44 -1.96 -23.72
N LYS A 8 8.65 -0.67 -23.93
CA LYS A 8 7.55 0.27 -24.23
C LYS A 8 6.74 -0.15 -25.47
N THR A 9 7.39 -0.76 -26.44
CA THR A 9 6.77 -1.28 -27.66
C THR A 9 5.83 -2.46 -27.40
N GLU A 10 6.08 -3.24 -26.34
CA GLU A 10 5.27 -4.41 -25.98
C GLU A 10 4.10 -4.04 -25.04
N ILE A 11 4.20 -2.91 -24.32
CA ILE A 11 3.15 -2.49 -23.38
C ILE A 11 1.81 -2.33 -24.08
N ALA A 12 1.78 -1.77 -25.29
CA ALA A 12 0.55 -1.57 -26.05
C ALA A 12 -0.16 -2.90 -26.35
N ALA A 13 0.58 -3.91 -26.80
CA ALA A 13 0.04 -5.24 -27.06
C ALA A 13 -0.47 -5.93 -25.78
N VAL A 14 0.30 -5.83 -24.68
CA VAL A 14 -0.11 -6.35 -23.37
C VAL A 14 -1.40 -5.70 -22.89
N LEU A 15 -1.52 -4.37 -22.99
CA LEU A 15 -2.72 -3.64 -22.60
C LEU A 15 -3.94 -4.05 -23.46
N GLN A 16 -3.75 -4.24 -24.76
CA GLN A 16 -4.81 -4.71 -25.67
C GLN A 16 -5.28 -6.11 -25.28
N ASN A 17 -4.37 -7.05 -25.02
CA ASN A 17 -4.70 -8.42 -24.62
C ASN A 17 -5.44 -8.48 -23.28
N LEU A 18 -5.16 -7.54 -22.37
CA LEU A 18 -5.83 -7.41 -21.07
C LEU A 18 -7.12 -6.59 -21.13
N ASP A 19 -7.61 -6.26 -22.34
CA ASP A 19 -8.80 -5.41 -22.50
C ASP A 19 -8.71 -4.11 -21.66
N ALA A 20 -7.54 -3.50 -21.70
CA ALA A 20 -7.24 -2.33 -20.90
C ALA A 20 -8.09 -1.14 -21.31
N GLN A 21 -8.74 -0.49 -20.33
CA GLN A 21 -9.58 0.68 -20.56
C GLN A 21 -9.03 1.88 -19.83
N LEU A 22 -8.64 2.91 -20.56
CA LEU A 22 -8.25 4.20 -19.98
C LEU A 22 -9.49 5.01 -19.66
N ARG A 23 -9.57 5.50 -18.40
CA ARG A 23 -10.65 6.40 -17.96
C ARG A 23 -10.08 7.61 -17.25
N VAL A 24 -10.68 8.77 -17.52
CA VAL A 24 -10.37 10.03 -16.85
C VAL A 24 -11.51 10.36 -15.91
N TYR A 25 -11.18 10.63 -14.66
CA TYR A 25 -12.14 10.97 -13.62
C TYR A 25 -12.00 12.44 -13.23
N PRO A 26 -13.12 13.17 -13.16
CA PRO A 26 -13.11 14.56 -12.70
C PRO A 26 -12.79 14.65 -11.20
N ARG A 27 -12.52 15.88 -10.73
CA ARG A 27 -12.32 16.13 -9.29
C ARG A 27 -13.56 15.78 -8.50
N ASN A 28 -13.34 15.28 -7.28
CA ASN A 28 -14.36 14.88 -6.32
C ASN A 28 -15.33 13.81 -6.85
N SER A 29 -14.87 12.92 -7.72
CA SER A 29 -15.65 11.79 -8.21
C SER A 29 -15.22 10.48 -7.53
N PHE A 30 -16.17 9.53 -7.45
CA PHE A 30 -15.86 8.15 -7.09
C PHE A 30 -15.48 7.37 -8.35
N ILE A 31 -14.47 6.52 -8.19
CA ILE A 31 -14.05 5.54 -9.19
C ILE A 31 -14.83 4.24 -8.95
N TRP A 32 -14.89 3.83 -7.68
CA TRP A 32 -15.68 2.70 -7.18
C TRP A 32 -16.26 3.05 -5.81
N GLN A 33 -17.40 2.45 -5.51
CA GLN A 33 -18.08 2.62 -4.22
C GLN A 33 -18.08 1.33 -3.41
N LEU A 34 -18.17 1.48 -2.10
CA LEU A 34 -18.37 0.38 -1.15
C LEU A 34 -19.52 -0.52 -1.59
N GLY A 35 -19.33 -1.83 -1.57
CA GLY A 35 -20.34 -2.81 -1.95
C GLY A 35 -20.39 -3.15 -3.44
N GLU A 36 -19.75 -2.38 -4.33
CA GLU A 36 -19.67 -2.73 -5.74
C GLU A 36 -18.86 -4.01 -5.96
N GLN A 37 -19.22 -4.76 -6.99
CA GLN A 37 -18.42 -5.89 -7.47
C GLN A 37 -17.57 -5.44 -8.65
N VAL A 38 -16.27 -5.58 -8.53
CA VAL A 38 -15.32 -5.22 -9.57
C VAL A 38 -14.59 -6.44 -10.12
N THR A 39 -14.33 -6.41 -11.41
CA THR A 39 -13.65 -7.52 -12.13
C THR A 39 -12.31 -7.11 -12.70
N THR A 40 -11.96 -5.83 -12.60
CA THR A 40 -10.71 -5.26 -13.12
C THR A 40 -9.89 -4.67 -11.99
N ALA A 41 -8.58 -4.60 -12.17
CA ALA A 41 -7.69 -3.83 -11.30
C ALA A 41 -7.44 -2.44 -11.91
N GLY A 42 -7.37 -1.41 -11.08
CA GLY A 42 -7.06 -0.06 -11.52
C GLY A 42 -5.56 0.24 -11.37
N PHE A 43 -4.95 0.80 -12.42
CA PHE A 43 -3.57 1.28 -12.40
C PHE A 43 -3.57 2.81 -12.58
N VAL A 44 -3.02 3.54 -11.62
CA VAL A 44 -3.00 5.01 -11.62
C VAL A 44 -1.95 5.51 -12.62
N VAL A 45 -2.39 6.23 -13.63
CA VAL A 45 -1.53 6.83 -14.66
C VAL A 45 -1.13 8.26 -14.32
N ALA A 46 -2.08 9.04 -13.82
CA ALA A 46 -1.83 10.42 -13.46
C ALA A 46 -2.63 10.84 -12.23
N VAL A 47 -2.08 11.81 -11.50
CA VAL A 47 -2.59 12.35 -10.24
C VAL A 47 -2.57 11.27 -9.14
N SER A 48 -3.62 11.12 -8.37
CA SER A 48 -3.72 10.12 -7.30
C SER A 48 -5.17 9.76 -7.01
N VAL A 49 -5.34 8.57 -6.43
CA VAL A 49 -6.63 8.11 -5.91
C VAL A 49 -6.55 7.91 -4.40
N HIS A 50 -7.66 8.09 -3.71
CA HIS A 50 -7.79 7.83 -2.28
C HIS A 50 -8.62 6.57 -2.07
N ILE A 51 -8.11 5.67 -1.24
CA ILE A 51 -8.86 4.53 -0.72
C ILE A 51 -9.54 5.01 0.55
N LEU A 52 -10.87 4.96 0.56
CA LEU A 52 -11.70 5.50 1.63
C LEU A 52 -12.47 4.37 2.32
N ARG A 53 -12.58 4.46 3.62
CA ARG A 53 -13.49 3.65 4.42
C ARG A 53 -14.48 4.56 5.11
N GLU A 54 -15.75 4.26 4.95
CA GLU A 54 -16.84 4.94 5.65
C GLU A 54 -17.18 4.16 6.91
N ASP A 55 -17.32 4.86 8.02
CA ASP A 55 -17.81 4.28 9.27
C ASP A 55 -19.34 4.28 9.29
N TYR A 56 -19.92 3.65 10.33
CA TYR A 56 -21.37 3.55 10.49
C TYR A 56 -22.09 4.93 10.53
N TRP A 57 -21.38 5.98 10.91
CA TRP A 57 -21.92 7.36 10.99
C TRP A 57 -21.66 8.19 9.74
N GLY A 58 -21.18 7.58 8.65
CA GLY A 58 -20.92 8.27 7.38
C GLY A 58 -19.61 9.07 7.35
N ARG A 59 -18.72 8.92 8.34
CA ARG A 59 -17.41 9.58 8.33
C ARG A 59 -16.46 8.83 7.42
N GLN A 60 -15.86 9.54 6.50
CA GLN A 60 -14.88 8.98 5.57
C GLN A 60 -13.47 9.10 6.13
N ASN A 61 -12.81 7.97 6.28
CA ASN A 61 -11.41 7.87 6.67
C ASN A 61 -10.56 7.48 5.46
N ILE A 62 -9.49 8.23 5.21
CA ILE A 62 -8.53 7.90 4.15
C ILE A 62 -7.62 6.79 4.67
N LEU A 63 -7.73 5.60 4.09
CA LEU A 63 -6.87 4.47 4.41
C LEU A 63 -5.53 4.54 3.68
N ALA A 64 -5.55 5.01 2.43
CA ALA A 64 -4.36 5.15 1.61
C ALA A 64 -4.55 6.20 0.51
N GLN A 65 -3.46 6.83 0.12
CA GLN A 65 -3.35 7.64 -1.09
C GLN A 65 -2.39 6.96 -2.05
N LEU A 66 -2.86 6.65 -3.25
CA LEU A 66 -2.11 5.94 -4.27
C LEU A 66 -1.84 6.88 -5.45
N GLY A 67 -0.59 7.19 -5.69
CA GLY A 67 -0.14 8.03 -6.81
C GLY A 67 0.12 7.25 -8.09
N CYS A 68 0.67 7.94 -9.08
CA CYS A 68 1.07 7.35 -10.37
C CYS A 68 1.94 6.09 -10.18
N GLY A 69 1.68 5.05 -10.97
CA GLY A 69 2.40 3.78 -10.94
C GLY A 69 1.88 2.76 -9.91
N HIS A 70 0.88 3.11 -9.10
CA HIS A 70 0.27 2.21 -8.14
C HIS A 70 -0.91 1.44 -8.73
N LEU A 71 -1.02 0.19 -8.31
CA LEU A 71 -2.14 -0.71 -8.61
C LEU A 71 -3.11 -0.74 -7.41
N PHE A 72 -4.42 -0.82 -7.69
CA PHE A 72 -5.45 -0.98 -6.68
C PHE A 72 -6.57 -1.91 -7.17
N GLY A 73 -7.28 -2.51 -6.21
CA GLY A 73 -8.41 -3.39 -6.50
C GLY A 73 -8.03 -4.76 -7.07
N GLU A 74 -6.74 -5.08 -7.19
CA GLU A 74 -6.25 -6.35 -7.72
C GLU A 74 -6.73 -7.56 -6.92
N VAL A 75 -6.89 -7.41 -5.63
CA VAL A 75 -7.41 -8.47 -4.75
C VAL A 75 -8.84 -8.84 -5.15
N TYR A 76 -9.70 -7.83 -5.35
CA TYR A 76 -11.09 -8.03 -5.75
C TYR A 76 -11.20 -8.53 -7.19
N ALA A 77 -10.30 -8.08 -8.08
CA ALA A 77 -10.24 -8.56 -9.46
C ALA A 77 -9.85 -10.06 -9.54
N CYS A 78 -8.99 -10.53 -8.63
CA CYS A 78 -8.57 -11.94 -8.53
C CYS A 78 -9.63 -12.81 -7.83
N LEU A 79 -10.26 -12.30 -6.77
CA LEU A 79 -11.27 -13.01 -6.00
C LEU A 79 -12.63 -12.90 -6.71
N ARG A 80 -13.36 -14.01 -6.80
CA ARG A 80 -14.70 -13.98 -7.40
C ARG A 80 -15.72 -13.55 -6.35
N GLN A 81 -16.62 -12.63 -6.75
CA GLN A 81 -17.84 -12.29 -5.99
C GLN A 81 -17.60 -11.67 -4.60
N VAL A 82 -16.42 -11.10 -4.38
CA VAL A 82 -16.17 -10.34 -3.14
C VAL A 82 -16.49 -8.87 -3.41
N PRO A 83 -17.53 -8.31 -2.76
CA PRO A 83 -17.82 -6.88 -2.91
C PRO A 83 -16.73 -6.03 -2.27
N LEU A 84 -16.57 -4.82 -2.79
CA LEU A 84 -15.62 -3.85 -2.23
C LEU A 84 -15.97 -3.53 -0.78
N THR A 85 -14.98 -3.59 0.09
CA THR A 85 -15.07 -3.18 1.49
C THR A 85 -14.60 -1.73 1.71
N VAL A 86 -14.24 -1.05 0.64
CA VAL A 86 -13.74 0.34 0.60
C VAL A 86 -14.28 1.04 -0.65
N SER A 87 -14.31 2.37 -0.62
CA SER A 87 -14.53 3.19 -1.82
C SER A 87 -13.20 3.69 -2.37
N VAL A 88 -13.16 3.99 -3.66
CA VAL A 88 -12.01 4.61 -4.34
C VAL A 88 -12.46 5.92 -4.95
N ALA A 89 -11.82 7.03 -4.58
CA ALA A 89 -12.18 8.37 -5.03
C ALA A 89 -11.00 9.10 -5.69
N ALA A 90 -11.33 10.05 -6.55
CA ALA A 90 -10.40 10.95 -7.24
C ALA A 90 -10.61 12.41 -6.76
N PRO A 91 -10.12 12.81 -5.57
CA PRO A 91 -10.39 14.14 -5.01
C PRO A 91 -9.83 15.27 -5.86
N ASN A 92 -8.73 15.05 -6.56
CA ASN A 92 -8.09 16.01 -7.45
C ASN A 92 -8.24 15.64 -8.94
N GLY A 93 -9.14 14.70 -9.25
CA GLY A 93 -9.18 14.03 -10.54
C GLY A 93 -8.13 12.92 -10.63
N ALA A 94 -8.30 12.00 -11.57
CA ALA A 94 -7.34 10.94 -11.82
C ALA A 94 -7.46 10.40 -13.24
N THR A 95 -6.36 9.88 -13.78
CA THR A 95 -6.35 9.03 -14.96
C THR A 95 -5.97 7.63 -14.56
N VAL A 96 -6.82 6.66 -14.88
CA VAL A 96 -6.69 5.27 -14.47
C VAL A 96 -6.83 4.34 -15.67
N ILE A 97 -5.94 3.34 -15.77
CA ILE A 97 -6.12 2.21 -16.68
C ILE A 97 -6.71 1.05 -15.89
N PHE A 98 -7.81 0.50 -16.34
CA PHE A 98 -8.40 -0.73 -15.82
C PHE A 98 -7.91 -1.92 -16.60
N LEU A 99 -7.46 -2.96 -15.89
CA LEU A 99 -6.86 -4.17 -16.44
C LEU A 99 -7.70 -5.39 -16.05
N ASP A 100 -8.09 -6.21 -17.02
CA ASP A 100 -8.70 -7.51 -16.73
C ASP A 100 -7.63 -8.51 -16.30
N ILE A 101 -7.41 -8.60 -14.99
CA ILE A 101 -6.41 -9.52 -14.40
C ILE A 101 -6.77 -11.00 -14.67
N LYS A 102 -8.06 -11.33 -14.86
CA LYS A 102 -8.45 -12.71 -15.14
C LYS A 102 -7.93 -13.19 -16.49
N ARG A 103 -7.90 -12.32 -17.51
CA ARG A 103 -7.30 -12.65 -18.80
C ARG A 103 -5.82 -13.00 -18.66
N LEU A 104 -5.09 -12.24 -17.82
CA LEU A 104 -3.70 -12.55 -17.51
C LEU A 104 -3.54 -13.91 -16.81
N LEU A 105 -4.44 -14.24 -15.87
CA LEU A 105 -4.38 -15.51 -15.13
C LEU A 105 -4.83 -16.70 -15.95
N ALA A 106 -5.81 -16.55 -16.84
CA ALA A 106 -6.40 -17.65 -17.63
C ALA A 106 -5.60 -18.00 -18.91
N GLY A 107 -4.73 -17.12 -19.39
CA GLY A 107 -3.99 -17.33 -20.63
C GLY A 107 -3.07 -18.56 -20.58
N SER A 108 -3.26 -19.51 -21.50
CA SER A 108 -2.41 -20.69 -21.66
C SER A 108 -1.16 -20.43 -22.50
N ALA A 109 -1.23 -19.48 -23.44
CA ALA A 109 -0.11 -19.07 -24.30
C ALA A 109 0.16 -17.57 -24.11
N ARG A 110 0.98 -17.22 -23.11
CA ARG A 110 1.37 -15.84 -22.82
C ARG A 110 2.62 -15.46 -23.59
N SER A 111 2.68 -14.21 -24.03
CA SER A 111 3.92 -13.59 -24.49
C SER A 111 4.93 -13.46 -23.33
N GLU A 112 6.21 -13.24 -23.66
CA GLU A 112 7.22 -12.98 -22.65
C GLU A 112 6.88 -11.75 -21.79
N ALA A 113 6.33 -10.69 -22.40
CA ALA A 113 5.89 -9.48 -21.73
C ALA A 113 4.74 -9.76 -20.74
N GLU A 114 3.76 -10.60 -21.11
CA GLU A 114 2.67 -10.99 -20.20
C GLU A 114 3.16 -11.88 -19.05
N ASN A 115 4.11 -12.78 -19.29
CA ASN A 115 4.75 -13.55 -18.23
C ASN A 115 5.49 -12.64 -17.26
N ARG A 116 6.20 -11.63 -17.77
CA ARG A 116 6.87 -10.62 -16.94
C ARG A 116 5.88 -9.78 -16.14
N LEU A 117 4.75 -9.39 -16.74
CA LEU A 117 3.69 -8.68 -16.04
C LEU A 117 3.11 -9.52 -14.90
N LEU A 118 2.84 -10.80 -15.15
CA LEU A 118 2.36 -11.73 -14.14
C LEU A 118 3.37 -11.89 -12.99
N HIS A 119 4.65 -12.05 -13.34
CA HIS A 119 5.72 -12.12 -12.33
C HIS A 119 5.76 -10.84 -11.48
N ASN A 120 5.69 -9.65 -12.10
CA ASN A 120 5.66 -8.39 -11.39
C ASN A 120 4.42 -8.26 -10.49
N LEU A 121 3.25 -8.71 -10.94
CA LEU A 121 2.03 -8.74 -10.14
C LEU A 121 2.21 -9.62 -8.90
N LEU A 122 2.74 -10.83 -9.05
CA LEU A 122 3.02 -11.74 -7.94
C LEU A 122 4.00 -11.14 -6.93
N LEU A 123 5.07 -10.49 -7.41
CA LEU A 123 6.02 -9.79 -6.54
C LEU A 123 5.34 -8.66 -5.75
N LEU A 124 4.51 -7.84 -6.41
CA LEU A 124 3.76 -6.76 -5.74
C LEU A 124 2.82 -7.31 -4.66
N MET A 125 2.12 -8.41 -4.94
CA MET A 125 1.25 -9.06 -3.96
C MET A 125 2.03 -9.67 -2.79
N ALA A 126 3.19 -10.30 -3.08
CA ALA A 126 4.07 -10.85 -2.06
C ALA A 126 4.66 -9.75 -1.16
N GLU A 127 5.13 -8.64 -1.73
CA GLU A 127 5.62 -7.47 -0.99
C GLU A 127 4.54 -6.89 -0.07
N ARG A 128 3.30 -6.75 -0.58
CA ARG A 128 2.17 -6.27 0.22
C ARG A 128 1.80 -7.24 1.35
N ASN A 129 1.78 -8.54 1.06
CA ASN A 129 1.50 -9.55 2.08
C ASN A 129 2.56 -9.52 3.19
N LEU A 130 3.84 -9.46 2.82
CA LEU A 130 4.94 -9.35 3.78
C LEU A 130 4.80 -8.09 4.64
N PHE A 131 4.54 -6.93 4.01
CA PHE A 131 4.32 -5.66 4.72
C PHE A 131 3.16 -5.75 5.72
N LEU A 132 2.03 -6.34 5.31
CA LEU A 132 0.86 -6.49 6.18
C LEU A 132 1.15 -7.45 7.34
N THR A 133 1.86 -8.55 7.09
CA THR A 133 2.28 -9.51 8.12
C THR A 133 3.18 -8.85 9.16
N GLN A 134 4.19 -8.10 8.72
CA GLN A 134 5.07 -7.35 9.61
C GLN A 134 4.30 -6.28 10.41
N LYS A 135 3.39 -5.56 9.75
CA LYS A 135 2.54 -4.57 10.44
C LYS A 135 1.66 -5.22 11.50
N MET A 136 1.07 -6.39 11.21
CA MET A 136 0.30 -7.15 12.19
C MET A 136 1.15 -7.52 13.41
N GLU A 137 2.40 -7.93 13.22
CA GLU A 137 3.32 -8.25 14.32
C GLU A 137 3.49 -7.07 15.28
N TYR A 138 3.65 -5.85 14.77
CA TYR A 138 3.74 -4.66 15.62
C TYR A 138 2.42 -4.36 16.33
N LEU A 139 1.29 -4.47 15.61
CA LEU A 139 -0.04 -4.13 16.14
C LEU A 139 -0.51 -5.10 17.23
N THR A 140 -0.06 -6.36 17.20
CA THR A 140 -0.41 -7.38 18.20
C THR A 140 0.33 -7.20 19.53
N LYS A 141 1.39 -6.39 19.59
CA LYS A 141 2.06 -6.04 20.85
C LYS A 141 1.12 -5.26 21.76
N ARG A 142 1.17 -5.52 23.06
CA ARG A 142 0.23 -4.96 24.03
C ARG A 142 0.51 -3.51 24.38
N THR A 143 1.78 -3.15 24.51
CA THR A 143 2.20 -1.83 24.97
C THR A 143 2.84 -1.00 23.86
N THR A 144 2.78 0.33 23.98
CA THR A 144 3.48 1.26 23.06
C THR A 144 4.98 0.98 23.04
N ARG A 145 5.58 0.66 24.18
CA ARG A 145 7.00 0.28 24.30
C ARG A 145 7.33 -0.95 23.45
N GLU A 146 6.57 -2.02 23.60
CA GLU A 146 6.78 -3.25 22.83
C GLU A 146 6.61 -3.04 21.32
N LYS A 147 5.63 -2.23 20.91
CA LYS A 147 5.42 -1.85 19.51
C LYS A 147 6.63 -1.11 18.94
N LEU A 148 7.13 -0.12 19.70
CA LEU A 148 8.31 0.67 19.33
C LEU A 148 9.56 -0.19 19.25
N LEU A 149 9.82 -1.05 20.25
CA LEU A 149 10.98 -1.94 20.26
C LEU A 149 10.93 -2.92 19.09
N ALA A 150 9.78 -3.55 18.82
CA ALA A 150 9.63 -4.46 17.71
C ALA A 150 9.92 -3.77 16.36
N TYR A 151 9.35 -2.58 16.15
CA TYR A 151 9.56 -1.80 14.93
C TYR A 151 11.04 -1.37 14.78
N LEU A 152 11.63 -0.76 15.81
CA LEU A 152 13.01 -0.26 15.75
C LEU A 152 14.02 -1.41 15.59
N SER A 153 13.79 -2.56 16.26
CA SER A 153 14.64 -3.75 16.12
C SER A 153 14.61 -4.29 14.69
N GLU A 154 13.44 -4.36 14.08
CA GLU A 154 13.31 -4.80 12.69
C GLU A 154 13.98 -3.81 11.72
N GLN A 155 13.84 -2.49 11.95
CA GLN A 155 14.56 -1.48 11.16
C GLN A 155 16.08 -1.61 11.31
N ALA A 156 16.58 -1.88 12.50
CA ALA A 156 18.01 -2.13 12.74
C ALA A 156 18.50 -3.37 11.98
N ARG A 157 17.72 -4.45 11.99
CA ARG A 157 18.00 -5.67 11.23
C ARG A 157 18.04 -5.42 9.73
N LEU A 158 17.06 -4.68 9.18
CA LEU A 158 16.99 -4.36 7.75
C LEU A 158 18.13 -3.45 7.30
N GLN A 159 18.52 -2.48 8.12
CA GLN A 159 19.63 -1.55 7.84
C GLN A 159 21.01 -2.11 8.26
N GLN A 160 21.03 -3.30 8.88
CA GLN A 160 22.25 -3.93 9.41
C GLN A 160 23.07 -2.99 10.30
N SER A 161 22.39 -2.16 11.09
CA SER A 161 22.98 -1.11 11.92
C SER A 161 22.12 -0.84 13.14
N ASN A 162 22.77 -0.59 14.30
CA ASN A 162 22.08 -0.08 15.47
C ASN A 162 21.76 1.44 15.36
N LYS A 163 22.38 2.14 14.40
CA LYS A 163 22.08 3.52 14.03
C LYS A 163 21.20 3.50 12.78
N LEU A 164 19.96 3.90 12.92
CA LEU A 164 18.95 3.78 11.89
C LEU A 164 18.21 5.09 11.65
N THR A 165 17.77 5.29 10.42
CA THR A 165 16.88 6.38 10.05
C THR A 165 15.55 5.80 9.59
N ILE A 166 14.45 6.25 10.19
CA ILE A 166 13.12 5.81 9.80
C ILE A 166 12.47 6.83 8.84
N PRO A 167 11.62 6.37 7.89
CA PRO A 167 10.99 7.25 6.91
C PRO A 167 9.83 8.07 7.50
N PHE A 168 9.46 7.83 8.77
CA PHE A 168 8.31 8.43 9.41
C PHE A 168 8.67 9.64 10.27
N ASN A 169 7.86 10.70 10.20
CA ASN A 169 7.81 11.69 11.27
C ASN A 169 7.03 11.14 12.48
N ARG A 170 6.94 11.91 13.58
CA ARG A 170 6.30 11.44 14.83
C ARG A 170 4.81 11.08 14.66
N GLN A 171 4.06 11.87 13.90
CA GLN A 171 2.66 11.58 13.65
C GLN A 171 2.52 10.31 12.81
N GLN A 172 3.27 10.22 11.71
CA GLN A 172 3.26 9.06 10.82
C GLN A 172 3.65 7.76 11.54
N LEU A 173 4.64 7.80 12.44
CA LEU A 173 5.02 6.64 13.24
C LEU A 173 3.91 6.22 14.20
N ALA A 174 3.27 7.18 14.86
CA ALA A 174 2.16 6.92 15.77
C ALA A 174 0.96 6.30 15.02
N ASP A 175 0.62 6.84 13.87
CA ASP A 175 -0.43 6.31 12.98
C ASP A 175 -0.08 4.90 12.48
N PHE A 176 1.19 4.68 12.10
CA PHE A 176 1.66 3.38 11.63
C PHE A 176 1.55 2.29 12.69
N LEU A 177 1.91 2.61 13.94
CA LEU A 177 1.87 1.70 15.09
C LEU A 177 0.49 1.66 15.79
N ALA A 178 -0.48 2.45 15.31
CA ALA A 178 -1.80 2.63 15.91
C ALA A 178 -1.71 2.92 17.42
N VAL A 179 -1.02 4.03 17.76
CA VAL A 179 -0.87 4.54 19.12
C VAL A 179 -1.11 6.06 19.15
N ASP A 180 -1.45 6.59 20.31
CA ASP A 180 -1.51 8.04 20.50
C ASP A 180 -0.12 8.67 20.38
N ARG A 181 -0.02 9.79 19.65
CA ARG A 181 1.25 10.49 19.40
C ARG A 181 1.91 10.98 20.70
N SER A 182 1.12 11.50 21.62
CA SER A 182 1.63 12.05 22.90
C SER A 182 2.11 10.93 23.80
N ALA A 183 1.34 9.85 23.90
CA ALA A 183 1.73 8.64 24.64
C ALA A 183 3.00 8.03 24.06
N MET A 184 3.12 7.94 22.72
CA MET A 184 4.32 7.44 22.05
C MET A 184 5.54 8.33 22.34
N SER A 185 5.38 9.65 22.29
CA SER A 185 6.49 10.58 22.57
C SER A 185 6.97 10.48 24.02
N GLY A 186 6.04 10.34 24.96
CA GLY A 186 6.37 10.09 26.36
C GLY A 186 7.11 8.77 26.56
N GLU A 187 6.69 7.71 25.86
CA GLU A 187 7.35 6.41 25.95
C GLU A 187 8.76 6.43 25.36
N LEU A 188 8.96 7.09 24.23
CA LEU A 188 10.31 7.28 23.65
C LEU A 188 11.26 8.00 24.63
N SER A 189 10.76 9.01 25.35
CA SER A 189 11.56 9.71 26.38
C SER A 189 11.94 8.78 27.52
N LYS A 190 11.02 7.91 27.98
CA LYS A 190 11.30 6.90 29.01
C LYS A 190 12.33 5.88 28.52
N MET A 191 12.16 5.35 27.30
CA MET A 191 13.11 4.42 26.71
C MET A 191 14.53 5.02 26.58
N GLN A 192 14.63 6.32 26.29
CA GLN A 192 15.92 7.01 26.29
C GLN A 192 16.49 7.17 27.72
N ALA A 193 15.67 7.49 28.71
CA ALA A 193 16.08 7.56 30.12
C ALA A 193 16.54 6.20 30.66
N ASP A 194 15.87 5.11 30.22
CA ASP A 194 16.20 3.73 30.55
C ASP A 194 17.48 3.23 29.85
N GLY A 195 18.08 4.04 28.95
CA GLY A 195 19.29 3.67 28.21
C GLY A 195 19.09 2.65 27.11
N LEU A 196 17.85 2.43 26.64
CA LEU A 196 17.56 1.48 25.57
C LEU A 196 17.79 2.05 24.17
N ILE A 197 17.57 3.36 24.02
CA ILE A 197 17.69 4.07 22.75
C ILE A 197 18.27 5.47 22.94
N ARG A 198 18.89 5.99 21.90
CA ARG A 198 19.07 7.43 21.68
C ARG A 198 18.33 7.83 20.43
N TYR A 199 17.70 9.01 20.44
CA TYR A 199 17.04 9.48 19.24
C TYR A 199 17.09 11.01 19.05
N ARG A 200 17.11 11.42 17.80
CA ARG A 200 16.94 12.82 17.38
C ARG A 200 16.10 12.86 16.10
N LYS A 201 14.90 13.46 16.18
CA LYS A 201 13.91 13.44 15.07
C LYS A 201 13.63 11.99 14.64
N ASN A 202 13.93 11.64 13.38
CA ASN A 202 13.71 10.31 12.78
C ASN A 202 14.97 9.42 12.78
N ASN A 203 16.05 9.85 13.44
CA ASN A 203 17.25 9.05 13.63
C ASN A 203 17.22 8.41 15.03
N PHE A 204 17.51 7.13 15.10
CA PHE A 204 17.53 6.32 16.31
C PHE A 204 18.86 5.56 16.42
N GLU A 205 19.27 5.28 17.63
CA GLU A 205 20.36 4.38 17.97
C GLU A 205 19.88 3.42 19.05
N LEU A 206 19.98 2.12 18.80
CA LEU A 206 19.73 1.08 19.80
C LEU A 206 21.00 0.89 20.61
N LEU A 207 20.90 0.87 21.94
CA LEU A 207 22.03 0.81 22.87
C LEU A 207 22.20 -0.60 23.46
#